data_20e1908986447989c05cfb3942bd192b
#
_entry.id   20e1908986447989c05cfb3942bd192b
#
_cell.length_a   1.000
_cell.length_b   1.000
_cell.length_c   1.000
_cell.angle_alpha   90.00
_cell.angle_beta   90.00
_cell.angle_gamma   90.00
#
_symmetry.space_group_name_H-M   'P 1'
#
loop_
_entity.id
_entity.type
_entity.pdbx_description
1 polymer ?
#
loop_
_entity_poly.entity_id
_entity_poly.type
_entity_poly.pdbx_seq_one_letter_code
_entity_poly.pdbx_strand_id
1 'polypeptide(L)'
;NTPTDMGFSFRGLSRHGGASGEHADGWGLASFTPDGSGLNLIREDAPAAFSGLADQLAERSPKALVSIAHIRKATQGSVALENCHPFARSWQGQTWVFAHNGNLDGAIPSGETYRPFGSTDSEAAFCWILEQLQQEGVDPENPEQISARLHAYATELARMGTFNALISNGQWLFATATTRLHWLTRRAPFTTATLADPPLQIDFAPLTSSSDVVTILSTEPLTTDEAWTAVDTGSSMLWMNGECLHLHQP
;
A
#
# COMPACT_ATOMS: atom_id res chain seq x y z
N ASN A 1 4.83 1.30 -14.91
CA ASN A 1 4.51 2.16 -16.07
C ASN A 1 3.43 1.57 -16.99
N THR A 2 3.01 0.34 -16.76
CA THR A 2 1.97 -0.34 -17.52
C THR A 2 0.88 -0.83 -16.57
N PRO A 3 -0.43 -0.61 -16.90
CA PRO A 3 -1.51 -1.11 -16.07
C PRO A 3 -1.44 -2.64 -15.93
N THR A 4 -1.23 -3.09 -14.71
CA THR A 4 -1.00 -4.49 -14.36
C THR A 4 -2.06 -4.96 -13.37
N ASP A 5 -2.51 -6.20 -13.48
CA ASP A 5 -3.33 -6.81 -12.45
C ASP A 5 -2.45 -7.26 -11.27
N MET A 6 -3.06 -7.31 -10.10
CA MET A 6 -2.39 -7.66 -8.86
C MET A 6 -2.65 -9.13 -8.43
N GLY A 7 -3.38 -9.90 -9.25
CA GLY A 7 -3.93 -11.20 -8.87
C GLY A 7 -2.89 -12.18 -8.34
N PHE A 8 -1.73 -12.31 -9.02
CA PHE A 8 -0.65 -13.19 -8.56
C PHE A 8 -0.12 -12.78 -7.17
N SER A 9 0.25 -11.52 -6.98
CA SER A 9 0.77 -11.02 -5.70
C SER A 9 -0.28 -11.04 -4.60
N PHE A 10 -1.54 -10.69 -4.94
CA PHE A 10 -2.65 -10.69 -3.99
C PHE A 10 -3.00 -12.10 -3.51
N ARG A 11 -2.86 -13.13 -4.37
CA ARG A 11 -3.03 -14.54 -3.98
C ARG A 11 -2.06 -14.94 -2.87
N GLY A 12 -0.80 -14.55 -2.95
CA GLY A 12 0.17 -14.77 -1.90
C GLY A 12 -0.20 -14.02 -0.62
N LEU A 13 -0.49 -12.71 -0.74
CA LEU A 13 -0.84 -11.87 0.40
C LEU A 13 -2.09 -12.38 1.13
N SER A 14 -3.16 -12.74 0.41
CA SER A 14 -4.44 -13.16 1.01
C SER A 14 -4.31 -14.41 1.88
N ARG A 15 -3.37 -15.31 1.59
CA ARG A 15 -3.10 -16.52 2.42
C ARG A 15 -2.66 -16.15 3.83
N HIS A 16 -1.87 -15.08 3.99
CA HIS A 16 -1.48 -14.59 5.31
C HIS A 16 -2.65 -13.99 6.10
N GLY A 17 -3.79 -13.78 5.45
CA GLY A 17 -5.05 -13.31 6.02
C GLY A 17 -5.87 -14.41 6.71
N GLY A 18 -5.27 -15.20 7.60
CA GLY A 18 -5.95 -16.19 8.43
C GLY A 18 -5.67 -17.66 8.10
N ALA A 19 -4.92 -17.98 7.03
CA ALA A 19 -4.51 -19.36 6.74
C ALA A 19 -3.08 -19.64 7.22
N SER A 20 -2.09 -18.88 6.74
CA SER A 20 -0.68 -19.03 7.14
C SER A 20 -0.19 -17.91 8.05
N GLY A 21 -1.02 -16.89 8.32
CA GLY A 21 -0.72 -15.76 9.20
C GLY A 21 -1.89 -15.41 10.11
N GLU A 22 -1.64 -14.50 11.06
CA GLU A 22 -2.59 -14.10 12.10
C GLU A 22 -3.45 -12.88 11.70
N HIS A 23 -3.35 -12.37 10.46
CA HIS A 23 -4.02 -11.15 10.00
C HIS A 23 -5.44 -11.43 9.54
N ALA A 24 -6.29 -11.93 10.45
CA ALA A 24 -7.62 -12.46 10.12
C ALA A 24 -8.78 -11.46 10.36
N ASP A 25 -8.49 -10.18 10.66
CA ASP A 25 -9.47 -9.21 11.14
C ASP A 25 -9.92 -8.22 10.06
N GLY A 26 -9.78 -8.60 8.81
CA GLY A 26 -10.19 -7.84 7.65
C GLY A 26 -9.10 -7.72 6.59
N TRP A 27 -9.51 -7.25 5.42
CA TRP A 27 -8.61 -7.01 4.29
C TRP A 27 -9.19 -5.96 3.35
N GLY A 28 -8.38 -5.51 2.41
CA GLY A 28 -8.86 -4.70 1.30
C GLY A 28 -7.82 -4.51 0.21
N LEU A 29 -8.35 -4.08 -0.93
CA LEU A 29 -7.62 -3.76 -2.15
C LEU A 29 -8.15 -2.45 -2.72
N ALA A 30 -7.27 -1.50 -2.93
CA ALA A 30 -7.50 -0.29 -3.69
C ALA A 30 -6.72 -0.36 -5.00
N SER A 31 -7.37 -0.09 -6.12
CA SER A 31 -6.76 -0.09 -7.45
C SER A 31 -7.23 1.14 -8.22
N PHE A 32 -6.30 2.03 -8.57
CA PHE A 32 -6.62 3.18 -9.40
C PHE A 32 -6.86 2.75 -10.84
N THR A 33 -7.88 3.32 -11.48
CA THR A 33 -8.14 3.05 -12.91
C THR A 33 -6.91 3.40 -13.76
N PRO A 34 -6.71 2.74 -14.92
CA PRO A 34 -5.53 2.97 -15.76
C PRO A 34 -5.32 4.42 -16.22
N ASP A 35 -6.40 5.20 -16.29
CA ASP A 35 -6.39 6.63 -16.61
C ASP A 35 -6.23 7.53 -15.37
N GLY A 36 -6.16 6.93 -14.18
CA GLY A 36 -6.05 7.64 -12.90
C GLY A 36 -7.32 8.38 -12.45
N SER A 37 -8.42 8.30 -13.21
CA SER A 37 -9.63 9.08 -12.94
C SER A 37 -10.53 8.51 -11.84
N GLY A 38 -10.36 7.22 -11.51
CA GLY A 38 -11.21 6.51 -10.56
C GLY A 38 -10.45 5.56 -9.65
N LEU A 39 -11.15 5.10 -8.63
CA LEU A 39 -10.66 4.14 -7.66
C LEU A 39 -11.65 2.98 -7.49
N ASN A 40 -11.17 1.76 -7.68
CA ASN A 40 -11.84 0.56 -7.20
C ASN A 40 -11.35 0.28 -5.77
N LEU A 41 -12.23 0.40 -4.78
CA LEU A 41 -11.93 0.12 -3.38
C LEU A 41 -12.83 -1.00 -2.88
N ILE A 42 -12.24 -2.12 -2.51
CA ILE A 42 -12.91 -3.31 -2.01
C ILE A 42 -12.35 -3.63 -0.63
N ARG A 43 -13.23 -3.86 0.36
CA ARG A 43 -12.85 -4.20 1.72
C ARG A 43 -13.84 -5.18 2.32
N GLU A 44 -13.37 -6.06 3.19
CA GLU A 44 -14.17 -6.92 4.06
C GLU A 44 -13.56 -6.97 5.46
N ASP A 45 -14.41 -7.10 6.47
CA ASP A 45 -14.05 -7.30 7.88
C ASP A 45 -13.98 -8.80 8.25
N ALA A 46 -13.54 -9.61 7.29
CA ALA A 46 -13.41 -11.06 7.38
C ALA A 46 -12.00 -11.51 6.96
N PRO A 47 -11.57 -12.73 7.33
CA PRO A 47 -10.27 -13.26 6.91
C PRO A 47 -10.15 -13.38 5.39
N ALA A 48 -9.11 -12.77 4.80
CA ALA A 48 -8.88 -12.80 3.36
C ALA A 48 -8.73 -14.22 2.80
N ALA A 49 -8.07 -15.11 3.54
CA ALA A 49 -7.80 -16.48 3.11
C ALA A 49 -9.06 -17.35 2.94
N PHE A 50 -10.21 -16.91 3.45
CA PHE A 50 -11.50 -17.62 3.37
C PHE A 50 -12.58 -16.76 2.68
N SER A 51 -12.20 -15.66 2.05
CA SER A 51 -13.10 -14.76 1.33
C SER A 51 -13.23 -15.17 -0.12
N GLY A 52 -14.47 -15.50 -0.55
CA GLY A 52 -14.76 -15.74 -1.96
C GLY A 52 -14.55 -14.52 -2.84
N LEU A 53 -14.64 -13.30 -2.29
CA LEU A 53 -14.34 -12.07 -3.00
C LEU A 53 -12.83 -11.89 -3.18
N ALA A 54 -12.02 -12.22 -2.16
CA ALA A 54 -10.57 -12.23 -2.29
C ALA A 54 -10.09 -13.25 -3.33
N ASP A 55 -10.69 -14.44 -3.38
CA ASP A 55 -10.40 -15.45 -4.40
C ASP A 55 -10.70 -14.94 -5.82
N GLN A 56 -11.85 -14.29 -6.02
CA GLN A 56 -12.20 -13.70 -7.32
C GLN A 56 -11.21 -12.62 -7.75
N LEU A 57 -10.74 -11.77 -6.82
CA LEU A 57 -9.73 -10.75 -7.09
C LEU A 57 -8.35 -11.36 -7.37
N ALA A 58 -8.00 -12.46 -6.70
CA ALA A 58 -6.77 -13.20 -6.99
C ALA A 58 -6.78 -13.85 -8.38
N GLU A 59 -7.96 -14.15 -8.93
CA GLU A 59 -8.13 -14.67 -10.29
C GLU A 59 -8.24 -13.58 -11.35
N ARG A 60 -8.93 -12.48 -11.04
CA ARG A 60 -9.27 -11.41 -11.98
C ARG A 60 -9.28 -10.05 -11.29
N SER A 61 -8.12 -9.56 -10.88
CA SER A 61 -8.06 -8.21 -10.32
C SER A 61 -8.14 -7.14 -11.43
N PRO A 62 -8.65 -5.94 -11.12
CA PRO A 62 -8.60 -4.82 -12.06
C PRO A 62 -7.16 -4.50 -12.44
N LYS A 63 -6.92 -4.16 -13.71
CA LYS A 63 -5.64 -3.59 -14.12
C LYS A 63 -5.54 -2.15 -13.64
N ALA A 64 -4.41 -1.81 -13.05
CA ALA A 64 -4.16 -0.50 -12.47
C ALA A 64 -2.70 -0.09 -12.62
N LEU A 65 -2.44 1.20 -12.65
CA LEU A 65 -1.07 1.73 -12.53
C LEU A 65 -0.56 1.66 -11.11
N VAL A 66 -1.44 1.89 -10.13
CA VAL A 66 -1.12 1.76 -8.70
C VAL A 66 -2.22 0.96 -8.00
N SER A 67 -1.81 -0.04 -7.24
CA SER A 67 -2.68 -0.80 -6.34
C SER A 67 -2.07 -0.89 -4.95
N ILE A 68 -2.90 -0.80 -3.91
CA ILE A 68 -2.52 -0.99 -2.51
C ILE A 68 -3.43 -2.06 -1.92
N ALA A 69 -2.85 -3.14 -1.42
CA ALA A 69 -3.55 -4.20 -0.70
C ALA A 69 -3.08 -4.26 0.75
N HIS A 70 -3.98 -4.65 1.63
CA HIS A 70 -3.69 -4.82 3.05
C HIS A 70 -4.50 -5.97 3.63
N ILE A 71 -3.88 -6.74 4.54
CA ILE A 71 -4.53 -7.72 5.41
C ILE A 71 -4.37 -7.24 6.84
N ARG A 72 -5.45 -7.25 7.61
CA ARG A 72 -5.52 -6.62 8.92
C ARG A 72 -5.38 -7.62 10.07
N LYS A 73 -4.53 -7.28 11.05
CA LYS A 73 -4.59 -7.79 12.42
C LYS A 73 -5.02 -6.63 13.32
N ALA A 74 -6.14 -6.74 13.99
CA ALA A 74 -6.66 -5.68 14.84
C ALA A 74 -5.82 -5.58 16.12
N THR A 75 -5.04 -4.52 16.23
CA THR A 75 -4.32 -4.12 17.44
C THR A 75 -5.04 -2.98 18.14
N GLN A 76 -5.66 -2.10 17.35
CA GLN A 76 -6.52 -1.00 17.80
C GLN A 76 -7.80 -0.98 16.97
N GLY A 77 -8.90 -0.55 17.60
CA GLY A 77 -10.24 -0.54 16.99
C GLY A 77 -10.87 -1.95 16.89
N SER A 78 -12.18 -1.97 16.77
CA SER A 78 -12.96 -3.21 16.60
C SER A 78 -12.70 -3.86 15.23
N VAL A 79 -13.04 -5.15 15.12
CA VAL A 79 -13.18 -5.81 13.81
C VAL A 79 -14.47 -5.27 13.20
N ALA A 80 -14.31 -4.38 12.21
CA ALA A 80 -15.39 -3.69 11.51
C ALA A 80 -14.89 -3.13 10.19
N LEU A 81 -15.78 -2.98 9.22
CA LEU A 81 -15.44 -2.57 7.85
C LEU A 81 -14.80 -1.18 7.79
N GLU A 82 -15.25 -0.23 8.62
CA GLU A 82 -14.69 1.11 8.71
C GLU A 82 -13.22 1.12 9.16
N ASN A 83 -12.79 0.08 9.86
CA ASN A 83 -11.42 -0.10 10.36
C ASN A 83 -10.52 -0.90 9.40
N CYS A 84 -11.04 -1.36 8.26
CA CYS A 84 -10.26 -2.09 7.26
C CYS A 84 -9.51 -1.15 6.32
N HIS A 85 -8.22 -1.40 6.13
CA HIS A 85 -7.42 -0.73 5.11
C HIS A 85 -7.71 -1.28 3.70
N PRO A 86 -7.34 -0.56 2.64
CA PRO A 86 -6.85 0.81 2.61
C PRO A 86 -7.95 1.83 2.92
N PHE A 87 -7.56 2.96 3.54
CA PHE A 87 -8.45 4.12 3.69
C PHE A 87 -8.38 5.01 2.45
N ALA A 88 -9.47 5.70 2.13
CA ALA A 88 -9.53 6.65 1.02
C ALA A 88 -10.16 7.97 1.46
N ARG A 89 -9.60 9.08 1.00
CA ARG A 89 -10.10 10.46 1.21
C ARG A 89 -9.86 11.28 -0.04
N SER A 90 -10.65 12.33 -0.21
CA SER A 90 -10.42 13.33 -1.25
C SER A 90 -9.62 14.49 -0.67
N TRP A 91 -8.55 14.90 -1.37
CA TRP A 91 -7.78 16.11 -1.11
C TRP A 91 -7.39 16.76 -2.42
N GLN A 92 -7.60 18.09 -2.54
CA GLN A 92 -7.30 18.88 -3.75
C GLN A 92 -7.90 18.29 -5.05
N GLY A 93 -9.16 17.77 -4.96
CA GLY A 93 -9.84 17.17 -6.12
C GLY A 93 -9.35 15.78 -6.53
N GLN A 94 -8.34 15.25 -5.87
CA GLN A 94 -7.79 13.91 -6.10
C GLN A 94 -8.21 12.92 -5.03
N THR A 95 -8.31 11.65 -5.38
CA THR A 95 -8.52 10.57 -4.40
C THR A 95 -7.17 10.07 -3.88
N TRP A 96 -7.02 10.05 -2.56
CA TRP A 96 -5.84 9.59 -1.86
C TRP A 96 -6.15 8.30 -1.12
N VAL A 97 -5.23 7.36 -1.19
CA VAL A 97 -5.34 6.04 -0.57
C VAL A 97 -4.18 5.82 0.37
N PHE A 98 -4.47 5.22 1.53
CA PHE A 98 -3.49 4.99 2.59
C PHE A 98 -3.65 3.58 3.19
N ALA A 99 -2.53 2.91 3.42
CA ALA A 99 -2.45 1.71 4.22
C ALA A 99 -1.27 1.80 5.20
N HIS A 100 -1.47 1.31 6.41
CA HIS A 100 -0.48 1.31 7.48
C HIS A 100 -0.37 -0.08 8.13
N ASN A 101 0.85 -0.53 8.28
CA ASN A 101 1.22 -1.71 9.04
C ASN A 101 2.06 -1.28 10.24
N GLY A 102 1.46 -1.32 11.41
CA GLY A 102 2.09 -0.86 12.65
C GLY A 102 1.09 -0.57 13.75
N ASN A 103 1.55 0.11 14.76
CA ASN A 103 0.75 0.60 15.88
C ASN A 103 1.35 1.90 16.39
N LEU A 104 0.52 2.92 16.57
CA LEU A 104 0.92 4.21 17.09
C LEU A 104 0.31 4.42 18.47
N ASP A 105 1.15 4.79 19.42
CA ASP A 105 0.75 5.03 20.81
C ASP A 105 0.42 6.51 21.03
N GLY A 106 -0.59 6.75 21.85
CA GLY A 106 -1.03 8.11 22.19
C GLY A 106 -2.08 8.67 21.25
N ALA A 107 -2.47 9.91 21.49
CA ALA A 107 -3.52 10.59 20.72
C ALA A 107 -2.90 11.33 19.53
N ILE A 108 -3.34 10.98 18.32
CA ILE A 108 -3.02 11.73 17.11
C ILE A 108 -3.98 12.93 17.05
N PRO A 109 -3.50 14.17 16.86
CA PRO A 109 -4.36 15.35 16.82
C PRO A 109 -5.39 15.24 15.70
N SER A 110 -6.66 15.47 16.02
CA SER A 110 -7.73 15.56 15.03
C SER A 110 -7.66 16.88 14.29
N GLY A 111 -7.77 16.84 12.96
CA GLY A 111 -7.95 18.00 12.13
C GLY A 111 -9.39 18.56 12.19
N GLU A 112 -9.58 19.74 11.59
CA GLU A 112 -10.91 20.34 11.40
C GLU A 112 -11.60 19.77 10.17
N THR A 113 -10.84 19.52 9.10
CA THR A 113 -11.33 19.06 7.80
C THR A 113 -11.39 17.54 7.71
N TYR A 114 -10.31 16.87 8.11
CA TYR A 114 -10.19 15.42 8.02
C TYR A 114 -10.38 14.75 9.37
N ARG A 115 -11.39 13.88 9.44
CA ARG A 115 -11.73 13.12 10.66
C ARG A 115 -11.83 11.62 10.34
N PRO A 116 -11.36 10.74 11.23
CA PRO A 116 -11.56 9.31 11.06
C PRO A 116 -13.06 8.96 11.18
N PHE A 117 -13.51 7.97 10.42
CA PHE A 117 -14.83 7.35 10.56
C PHE A 117 -14.79 6.19 11.55
N GLY A 118 -13.69 5.42 11.51
CA GLY A 118 -13.44 4.33 12.42
C GLY A 118 -12.71 4.77 13.68
N SER A 119 -12.09 3.82 14.33
CA SER A 119 -11.44 4.01 15.64
C SER A 119 -9.96 3.59 15.64
N THR A 120 -9.34 3.48 14.46
CA THR A 120 -7.93 3.09 14.35
C THR A 120 -7.00 4.30 14.41
N ASP A 121 -5.83 4.11 15.03
CA ASP A 121 -4.68 4.99 14.95
C ASP A 121 -4.24 5.28 13.49
N SER A 122 -4.32 4.26 12.67
CA SER A 122 -3.98 4.31 11.24
C SER A 122 -4.83 5.32 10.46
N GLU A 123 -6.16 5.30 10.65
CA GLU A 123 -7.06 6.25 9.99
C GLU A 123 -6.86 7.66 10.55
N ALA A 124 -6.62 7.78 11.86
CA ALA A 124 -6.30 9.05 12.50
C ALA A 124 -4.98 9.64 11.93
N ALA A 125 -3.95 8.81 11.73
CA ALA A 125 -2.69 9.22 11.10
C ALA A 125 -2.90 9.70 9.67
N PHE A 126 -3.70 9.00 8.87
CA PHE A 126 -4.02 9.43 7.52
C PHE A 126 -4.76 10.78 7.48
N CYS A 127 -5.76 10.94 8.32
CA CYS A 127 -6.49 12.22 8.45
C CYS A 127 -5.55 13.36 8.86
N TRP A 128 -4.66 13.11 9.82
CA TRP A 128 -3.66 14.08 10.27
C TRP A 128 -2.69 14.45 9.13
N ILE A 129 -2.17 13.49 8.37
CA ILE A 129 -1.30 13.76 7.21
C ILE A 129 -1.99 14.69 6.20
N LEU A 130 -3.25 14.40 5.83
CA LEU A 130 -3.98 15.23 4.87
C LEU A 130 -4.27 16.63 5.41
N GLU A 131 -4.55 16.75 6.70
CA GLU A 131 -4.73 18.04 7.37
C GLU A 131 -3.46 18.89 7.32
N GLN A 132 -2.28 18.28 7.59
CA GLN A 132 -0.99 18.98 7.52
C GLN A 132 -0.68 19.42 6.08
N LEU A 133 -0.85 18.53 5.10
CA LEU A 133 -0.65 18.85 3.67
C LEU A 133 -1.53 20.04 3.25
N GLN A 134 -2.79 20.08 3.70
CA GLN A 134 -3.71 21.17 3.40
C GLN A 134 -3.32 22.48 4.07
N GLN A 135 -2.96 22.44 5.36
CA GLN A 135 -2.59 23.64 6.13
C GLN A 135 -1.30 24.27 5.61
N GLU A 136 -0.35 23.46 5.16
CA GLU A 136 0.92 23.94 4.59
C GLU A 136 0.79 24.36 3.10
N GLY A 137 -0.38 24.17 2.49
CA GLY A 137 -0.61 24.54 1.09
C GLY A 137 0.28 23.78 0.11
N VAL A 138 0.52 22.49 0.40
CA VAL A 138 1.36 21.64 -0.44
C VAL A 138 0.71 21.42 -1.79
N ASP A 139 1.48 21.51 -2.87
CA ASP A 139 1.00 21.23 -4.23
C ASP A 139 0.99 19.71 -4.48
N PRO A 140 -0.19 19.08 -4.69
CA PRO A 140 -0.29 17.65 -4.94
C PRO A 140 0.34 17.21 -6.27
N GLU A 141 0.55 18.14 -7.22
CA GLU A 141 1.16 17.86 -8.52
C GLU A 141 2.70 17.96 -8.47
N ASN A 142 3.29 18.39 -7.35
CA ASN A 142 4.73 18.50 -7.17
C ASN A 142 5.27 17.28 -6.38
N PRO A 143 5.84 16.26 -7.05
CA PRO A 143 6.30 15.04 -6.39
C PRO A 143 7.46 15.27 -5.43
N GLU A 144 8.33 16.24 -5.67
CA GLU A 144 9.44 16.57 -4.78
C GLU A 144 8.93 17.16 -3.46
N GLN A 145 8.00 18.13 -3.54
CA GLN A 145 7.41 18.76 -2.35
C GLN A 145 6.61 17.74 -1.54
N ILE A 146 5.77 16.93 -2.20
CA ILE A 146 4.98 15.87 -1.57
C ILE A 146 5.90 14.86 -0.88
N SER A 147 6.94 14.38 -1.56
CA SER A 147 7.86 13.39 -1.02
C SER A 147 8.57 13.90 0.24
N ALA A 148 9.06 15.14 0.22
CA ALA A 148 9.74 15.75 1.35
C ALA A 148 8.79 15.94 2.57
N ARG A 149 7.54 16.36 2.33
CA ARG A 149 6.56 16.55 3.40
C ARG A 149 6.09 15.24 3.99
N LEU A 150 5.77 14.25 3.15
CA LEU A 150 5.37 12.93 3.63
C LEU A 150 6.49 12.24 4.43
N HIS A 151 7.76 12.42 4.03
CA HIS A 151 8.90 11.94 4.82
C HIS A 151 8.97 12.60 6.19
N ALA A 152 8.81 13.92 6.27
CA ALA A 152 8.81 14.63 7.54
C ALA A 152 7.67 14.16 8.47
N TYR A 153 6.46 14.00 7.93
CA TYR A 153 5.30 13.50 8.69
C TYR A 153 5.47 12.04 9.12
N ALA A 154 6.04 11.19 8.25
CA ALA A 154 6.35 9.81 8.59
C ALA A 154 7.38 9.74 9.73
N THR A 155 8.38 10.60 9.72
CA THR A 155 9.38 10.71 10.80
C THR A 155 8.75 11.15 12.12
N GLU A 156 7.77 12.06 12.08
CA GLU A 156 7.02 12.48 13.27
C GLU A 156 6.17 11.34 13.83
N LEU A 157 5.38 10.68 13.00
CA LEU A 157 4.53 9.54 13.39
C LEU A 157 5.36 8.35 13.89
N ALA A 158 6.54 8.13 13.33
CA ALA A 158 7.47 7.08 13.76
C ALA A 158 7.95 7.23 15.21
N ARG A 159 7.88 8.45 15.80
CA ARG A 159 8.16 8.67 17.21
C ARG A 159 7.06 8.14 18.13
N MET A 160 5.88 7.90 17.57
CA MET A 160 4.73 7.36 18.29
C MET A 160 4.65 5.83 18.23
N GLY A 161 5.46 5.19 17.40
CA GLY A 161 5.46 3.72 17.28
C GLY A 161 5.90 3.19 15.93
N THR A 162 5.47 2.00 15.60
CA THR A 162 5.79 1.37 14.31
C THR A 162 4.94 2.00 13.21
N PHE A 163 5.60 2.57 12.19
CA PHE A 163 4.94 3.23 11.07
C PHE A 163 5.53 2.76 9.73
N ASN A 164 4.99 1.67 9.20
CA ASN A 164 5.24 1.22 7.84
C ASN A 164 4.00 1.59 7.02
N ALA A 165 4.12 2.53 6.10
CA ALA A 165 2.95 3.07 5.42
C ALA A 165 3.14 3.19 3.91
N LEU A 166 2.03 3.03 3.20
CA LEU A 166 1.87 3.30 1.77
C LEU A 166 0.81 4.38 1.60
N ILE A 167 1.10 5.40 0.79
CA ILE A 167 0.15 6.45 0.42
C ILE A 167 0.27 6.76 -1.07
N SER A 168 -0.87 6.93 -1.76
CA SER A 168 -0.91 7.19 -3.20
C SER A 168 -2.11 8.03 -3.59
N ASN A 169 -1.96 8.82 -4.66
CA ASN A 169 -3.04 9.48 -5.38
C ASN A 169 -3.30 8.87 -6.77
N GLY A 170 -2.69 7.70 -7.08
CA GLY A 170 -2.79 7.02 -8.36
C GLY A 170 -1.72 7.40 -9.38
N GLN A 171 -1.05 8.54 -9.22
CA GLN A 171 0.08 8.95 -10.08
C GLN A 171 1.41 8.43 -9.55
N TRP A 172 1.58 8.43 -8.25
CA TRP A 172 2.78 7.95 -7.54
C TRP A 172 2.40 7.18 -6.28
N LEU A 173 3.39 6.47 -5.75
CA LEU A 173 3.29 5.74 -4.49
C LEU A 173 4.43 6.16 -3.57
N PHE A 174 4.08 6.75 -2.43
CA PHE A 174 5.02 6.97 -1.33
C PHE A 174 5.00 5.76 -0.39
N ALA A 175 6.18 5.33 0.03
CA ALA A 175 6.37 4.23 0.97
C ALA A 175 7.38 4.62 2.04
N THR A 176 7.12 4.25 3.29
CA THR A 176 8.02 4.45 4.43
C THR A 176 8.07 3.22 5.31
N ALA A 177 9.21 2.98 5.97
CA ALA A 177 9.42 1.83 6.82
C ALA A 177 10.17 2.18 8.10
N THR A 178 9.58 1.85 9.25
CA THR A 178 10.26 1.87 10.56
C THR A 178 10.73 0.50 11.01
N THR A 179 10.27 -0.56 10.33
CA THR A 179 10.68 -1.94 10.64
C THR A 179 11.00 -2.71 9.36
N ARG A 180 10.01 -3.31 8.72
CA ARG A 180 10.20 -4.19 7.56
C ARG A 180 9.40 -3.72 6.37
N LEU A 181 10.09 -3.48 5.27
CA LEU A 181 9.54 -3.28 3.95
C LEU A 181 10.58 -3.76 2.95
N HIS A 182 10.14 -4.39 1.89
CA HIS A 182 10.97 -4.87 0.80
C HIS A 182 10.39 -4.38 -0.51
N TRP A 183 11.24 -4.25 -1.52
CA TRP A 183 10.80 -3.96 -2.86
C TRP A 183 11.57 -4.79 -3.88
N LEU A 184 10.96 -4.99 -5.03
CA LEU A 184 11.60 -5.46 -6.24
C LEU A 184 11.02 -4.75 -7.45
N THR A 185 11.81 -4.62 -8.51
CA THR A 185 11.34 -4.10 -9.80
C THR A 185 11.53 -5.16 -10.87
N ARG A 186 10.43 -5.55 -11.49
CA ARG A 186 10.41 -6.42 -12.67
C ARG A 186 10.52 -5.58 -13.92
N ARG A 187 11.45 -5.97 -14.80
CA ARG A 187 11.66 -5.39 -16.12
C ARG A 187 12.23 -6.44 -17.07
N ALA A 188 12.20 -6.16 -18.37
CA ALA A 188 12.73 -7.09 -19.35
C ALA A 188 14.24 -7.39 -19.12
N PRO A 189 14.69 -8.64 -19.33
CA PRO A 189 13.88 -9.80 -19.73
C PRO A 189 13.04 -10.33 -18.54
N PHE A 190 11.75 -10.48 -18.76
CA PHE A 190 10.86 -11.06 -17.74
C PHE A 190 11.07 -12.57 -17.66
N THR A 191 10.98 -13.10 -16.45
CA THR A 191 11.17 -14.52 -16.14
C THR A 191 10.00 -15.04 -15.30
N THR A 192 10.11 -16.30 -14.89
CA THR A 192 9.17 -16.90 -13.94
C THR A 192 9.36 -16.33 -12.54
N ALA A 193 8.25 -16.26 -11.78
CA ALA A 193 8.27 -16.02 -10.36
C ALA A 193 7.44 -17.08 -9.62
N THR A 194 7.88 -17.47 -8.44
CA THR A 194 7.24 -18.48 -7.60
C THR A 194 6.82 -17.86 -6.27
N LEU A 195 5.50 -17.83 -5.99
CA LEU A 195 4.99 -17.40 -4.67
C LEU A 195 5.55 -18.28 -3.55
N ALA A 196 5.80 -17.66 -2.43
CA ALA A 196 6.23 -18.36 -1.21
C ALA A 196 5.09 -19.20 -0.62
N ASP A 197 3.84 -18.67 -0.67
CA ASP A 197 2.64 -19.33 -0.14
C ASP A 197 1.37 -18.85 -0.88
N PRO A 198 0.58 -19.75 -1.50
CA PRO A 198 0.94 -21.13 -1.84
C PRO A 198 2.04 -21.16 -2.92
N PRO A 199 2.83 -22.21 -3.04
CA PRO A 199 3.83 -22.31 -4.10
C PRO A 199 3.14 -22.39 -5.47
N LEU A 200 3.01 -21.23 -6.10
CA LEU A 200 2.41 -21.05 -7.43
C LEU A 200 3.42 -20.32 -8.30
N GLN A 201 3.67 -20.87 -9.48
CA GLN A 201 4.59 -20.27 -10.44
C GLN A 201 3.83 -19.58 -11.57
N ILE A 202 4.32 -18.43 -11.98
CA ILE A 202 3.87 -17.71 -13.18
C ILE A 202 5.06 -17.37 -14.07
N ASP A 203 4.90 -17.50 -15.38
CA ASP A 203 5.84 -16.96 -16.36
C ASP A 203 5.33 -15.60 -16.84
N PHE A 204 6.07 -14.55 -16.55
CA PHE A 204 5.72 -13.19 -16.96
C PHE A 204 6.13 -12.87 -18.41
N ALA A 205 7.02 -13.65 -19.02
CA ALA A 205 7.53 -13.37 -20.37
C ALA A 205 6.42 -13.24 -21.43
N PRO A 206 5.41 -14.15 -21.50
CA PRO A 206 4.32 -14.03 -22.48
C PRO A 206 3.28 -12.95 -22.12
N LEU A 207 3.30 -12.40 -20.90
CA LEU A 207 2.31 -11.47 -20.36
C LEU A 207 2.75 -10.01 -20.41
N THR A 208 4.01 -9.76 -20.78
CA THR A 208 4.66 -8.45 -20.68
C THR A 208 5.36 -8.07 -21.98
N SER A 209 5.64 -6.77 -22.11
CA SER A 209 6.45 -6.22 -23.20
C SER A 209 7.84 -5.80 -22.70
N SER A 210 8.76 -5.53 -23.61
CA SER A 210 10.13 -5.09 -23.26
C SER A 210 10.20 -3.71 -22.61
N SER A 211 9.13 -2.93 -22.71
CA SER A 211 9.03 -1.57 -22.11
C SER A 211 8.35 -1.56 -20.73
N ASP A 212 7.80 -2.69 -20.29
CA ASP A 212 7.09 -2.75 -19.03
C ASP A 212 8.06 -2.69 -17.84
N VAL A 213 7.69 -1.88 -16.84
CA VAL A 213 8.41 -1.80 -15.57
C VAL A 213 7.36 -1.86 -14.46
N VAL A 214 7.48 -2.84 -13.58
CA VAL A 214 6.53 -3.06 -12.47
C VAL A 214 7.31 -3.18 -11.18
N THR A 215 7.05 -2.28 -10.24
CA THR A 215 7.63 -2.35 -8.88
C THR A 215 6.58 -2.84 -7.89
N ILE A 216 7.02 -3.73 -7.03
CA ILE A 216 6.23 -4.31 -5.94
C ILE A 216 6.91 -3.95 -4.63
N LEU A 217 6.11 -3.46 -3.67
CA LEU A 217 6.52 -3.23 -2.29
C LEU A 217 5.71 -4.15 -1.38
N SER A 218 6.35 -4.80 -0.43
CA SER A 218 5.68 -5.67 0.55
C SER A 218 6.46 -5.72 1.86
N THR A 219 5.77 -5.88 2.98
CA THR A 219 6.42 -6.05 4.29
C THR A 219 7.29 -7.31 4.35
N GLU A 220 6.90 -8.36 3.64
CA GLU A 220 7.67 -9.59 3.48
C GLU A 220 7.79 -9.94 1.99
N PRO A 221 8.89 -10.55 1.54
CA PRO A 221 9.00 -11.09 0.19
C PRO A 221 7.86 -12.04 -0.15
N LEU A 222 7.16 -11.79 -1.25
CA LEU A 222 6.04 -12.64 -1.69
C LEU A 222 6.49 -13.81 -2.55
N THR A 223 7.71 -13.76 -3.10
CA THR A 223 8.28 -14.78 -3.99
C THR A 223 9.62 -15.29 -3.47
N THR A 224 9.96 -16.54 -3.83
CA THR A 224 11.16 -17.22 -3.34
C THR A 224 12.35 -17.17 -4.28
N ASP A 225 12.11 -16.85 -5.54
CA ASP A 225 13.07 -16.92 -6.65
C ASP A 225 13.39 -15.55 -7.28
N GLU A 226 12.92 -14.46 -6.65
CA GLU A 226 13.20 -13.09 -7.06
C GLU A 226 14.06 -12.35 -6.02
N ALA A 227 14.88 -11.40 -6.49
CA ALA A 227 15.76 -10.61 -5.61
C ALA A 227 15.02 -9.42 -5.01
N TRP A 228 14.53 -9.58 -3.78
CA TRP A 228 13.94 -8.50 -3.00
C TRP A 228 15.02 -7.68 -2.31
N THR A 229 14.86 -6.37 -2.32
CA THR A 229 15.73 -5.43 -1.60
C THR A 229 15.01 -4.95 -0.34
N ALA A 230 15.65 -5.08 0.82
CA ALA A 230 15.13 -4.51 2.06
C ALA A 230 15.27 -2.99 2.06
N VAL A 231 14.27 -2.30 2.59
CA VAL A 231 14.30 -0.86 2.82
C VAL A 231 14.96 -0.57 4.15
N ASP A 232 15.91 0.36 4.18
CA ASP A 232 16.56 0.78 5.41
C ASP A 232 15.53 1.43 6.36
N THR A 233 15.57 1.06 7.63
CA THR A 233 14.68 1.60 8.67
C THR A 233 14.79 3.12 8.76
N GLY A 234 13.67 3.82 8.76
CA GLY A 234 13.59 5.28 8.75
C GLY A 234 13.62 5.90 7.36
N SER A 235 13.86 5.10 6.32
CA SER A 235 13.83 5.60 4.94
C SER A 235 12.41 5.74 4.40
N SER A 236 12.27 6.65 3.44
CA SER A 236 11.05 6.82 2.65
C SER A 236 11.37 6.91 1.18
N MET A 237 10.48 6.43 0.33
CA MET A 237 10.65 6.41 -1.11
C MET A 237 9.40 6.88 -1.82
N LEU A 238 9.55 7.64 -2.89
CA LEU A 238 8.49 7.98 -3.82
C LEU A 238 8.71 7.27 -5.16
N TRP A 239 7.72 6.51 -5.58
CA TRP A 239 7.75 5.72 -6.81
C TRP A 239 6.76 6.28 -7.83
N MET A 240 7.19 6.36 -9.10
CA MET A 240 6.34 6.71 -10.23
C MET A 240 6.74 5.87 -11.44
N ASN A 241 5.77 5.33 -12.16
CA ASN A 241 6.01 4.53 -13.37
C ASN A 241 6.97 3.34 -13.17
N GLY A 242 6.97 2.75 -11.96
CA GLY A 242 7.85 1.65 -11.60
C GLY A 242 9.28 2.05 -11.23
N GLU A 243 9.61 3.35 -11.20
CA GLU A 243 10.94 3.86 -10.83
C GLU A 243 10.89 4.66 -9.52
N CYS A 244 11.94 4.54 -8.72
CA CYS A 244 12.10 5.36 -7.52
C CYS A 244 12.60 6.75 -7.92
N LEU A 245 11.74 7.78 -7.71
CA LEU A 245 12.10 9.17 -8.03
C LEU A 245 12.85 9.85 -6.89
N HIS A 246 12.42 9.60 -5.66
CA HIS A 246 12.99 10.22 -4.47
C HIS A 246 13.23 9.16 -3.41
N LEU A 247 14.41 9.18 -2.82
CA LEU A 247 14.81 8.39 -1.67
C LEU A 247 15.27 9.33 -0.55
N HIS A 248 14.59 9.28 0.57
CA HIS A 248 14.99 9.94 1.81
C HIS A 248 15.59 8.89 2.76
N GLN A 249 16.81 9.10 3.16
CA GLN A 249 17.50 8.26 4.16
C GLN A 249 17.15 8.72 5.58
N PRO A 250 17.35 7.87 6.60
CA PRO A 250 17.08 8.18 8.01
C PRO A 250 17.80 9.42 8.53
#